data_1b2c89d0a038de3c984e7531fc210bac
#
_entry.id   1b2c89d0a038de3c984e7531fc210bac
#
_cell.length_a   1.000
_cell.length_b   1.000
_cell.length_c   1.000
_cell.angle_alpha   90.00
_cell.angle_beta   90.00
_cell.angle_gamma   90.00
#
_symmetry.space_group_name_H-M   'P 1'
#
loop_
_entity.id
_entity.type
_entity.pdbx_description
1 polymer ?
#
loop_
_entity_poly.entity_id
_entity_poly.type
_entity_poly.pdbx_seq_one_letter_code
_entity_poly.pdbx_strand_id
1 'polypeptide(L)'
;IEGIKELIGMDENINSIYRKFKNLQESWHKTGPVPRPQSNNIWQTYKHHTEIFYNFLHLNRELRDLDFKHNYEEKIKIIEQAEALAEIPDVLKASRDLNILHRLWKNDLGPVAKEHREELWTRFQAASQLIHNRRQEFDKEYDNILEDNLKQKNTIMDQLMDIKKNLPKNHNEWRKTIDLFNKKRIEFQSIGQVPKSQSKSS
;
A
#
# COMPACT_ATOMS: atom_id res chain seq x y z
N ILE A 1 -12.00 4.12 24.31
CA ILE A 1 -12.68 5.36 23.89
C ILE A 1 -13.26 6.08 25.13
N GLU A 2 -13.99 5.38 26.02
CA GLU A 2 -14.56 6.00 27.24
C GLU A 2 -13.49 6.69 28.10
N GLY A 3 -12.32 6.07 28.29
CA GLY A 3 -11.22 6.70 29.02
C GLY A 3 -10.78 8.08 28.47
N ILE A 4 -10.96 8.36 27.16
CA ILE A 4 -10.66 9.69 26.59
C ILE A 4 -11.71 10.72 27.02
N LYS A 5 -12.97 10.33 27.13
CA LYS A 5 -14.04 11.21 27.64
C LYS A 5 -13.79 11.62 29.08
N GLU A 6 -13.42 10.66 29.92
CA GLU A 6 -13.20 10.88 31.35
C GLU A 6 -12.07 11.87 31.61
N LEU A 7 -11.04 11.92 30.74
CA LEU A 7 -9.91 12.82 30.91
C LEU A 7 -10.31 14.32 30.94
N ILE A 8 -11.35 14.71 30.20
CA ILE A 8 -11.77 16.11 30.08
C ILE A 8 -12.41 16.63 31.39
N GLY A 9 -12.98 15.71 32.19
CA GLY A 9 -13.62 16.05 33.46
C GLY A 9 -12.74 15.84 34.69
N MET A 10 -11.48 15.43 34.54
CA MET A 10 -10.57 15.17 35.64
C MET A 10 -10.02 16.47 36.25
N ASP A 11 -10.11 16.58 37.56
CA ASP A 11 -9.50 17.68 38.33
C ASP A 11 -8.03 17.31 38.69
N GLU A 12 -7.21 17.15 37.62
CA GLU A 12 -5.80 16.83 37.73
C GLU A 12 -4.95 17.85 36.95
N ASN A 13 -3.63 17.84 37.28
CA ASN A 13 -2.68 18.61 36.50
C ASN A 13 -2.72 18.17 35.03
N ILE A 14 -2.82 19.15 34.15
CA ILE A 14 -2.98 18.95 32.72
C ILE A 14 -1.86 18.10 32.08
N ASN A 15 -0.63 18.18 32.61
CA ASN A 15 0.47 17.30 32.19
C ASN A 15 0.21 15.82 32.52
N SER A 16 -0.47 15.55 33.65
CA SER A 16 -0.92 14.20 34.02
C SER A 16 -2.01 13.71 33.08
N ILE A 17 -2.98 14.58 32.77
CA ILE A 17 -4.07 14.31 31.83
C ILE A 17 -3.50 13.98 30.45
N TYR A 18 -2.55 14.77 29.96
CA TYR A 18 -1.90 14.56 28.67
C TYR A 18 -1.14 13.21 28.63
N ARG A 19 -0.42 12.86 29.66
CA ARG A 19 0.28 11.56 29.76
C ARG A 19 -0.70 10.39 29.72
N LYS A 20 -1.82 10.49 30.44
CA LYS A 20 -2.89 9.49 30.41
C LYS A 20 -3.49 9.35 29.01
N PHE A 21 -3.72 10.46 28.31
CA PHE A 21 -4.21 10.46 26.95
C PHE A 21 -3.24 9.72 26.00
N LYS A 22 -1.94 10.00 26.07
CA LYS A 22 -0.94 9.29 25.27
C LYS A 22 -0.92 7.79 25.53
N ASN A 23 -1.04 7.38 26.78
CA ASN A 23 -1.15 5.96 27.14
C ASN A 23 -2.42 5.31 26.56
N LEU A 24 -3.53 6.01 26.52
CA LEU A 24 -4.77 5.54 25.89
C LEU A 24 -4.63 5.44 24.36
N GLN A 25 -3.96 6.39 23.71
CA GLN A 25 -3.65 6.30 22.28
C GLN A 25 -2.75 5.09 21.98
N GLU A 26 -1.71 4.88 22.78
CA GLU A 26 -0.83 3.74 22.61
C GLU A 26 -1.57 2.41 22.77
N SER A 27 -2.44 2.33 23.78
CA SER A 27 -3.30 1.16 24.01
C SER A 27 -4.26 0.93 22.84
N TRP A 28 -4.81 2.00 22.25
CA TRP A 28 -5.64 1.94 21.07
C TRP A 28 -4.89 1.32 19.89
N HIS A 29 -3.65 1.75 19.64
CA HIS A 29 -2.84 1.21 18.53
C HIS A 29 -2.43 -0.25 18.75
N LYS A 30 -2.23 -0.66 20.00
CA LYS A 30 -1.93 -2.06 20.36
C LYS A 30 -3.15 -2.98 20.30
N THR A 31 -4.37 -2.40 20.26
CA THR A 31 -5.59 -3.17 20.10
C THR A 31 -5.69 -3.71 18.69
N GLY A 32 -5.87 -5.02 18.56
CA GLY A 32 -5.92 -5.69 17.28
C GLY A 32 -7.12 -5.29 16.39
N PRO A 33 -7.25 -5.90 15.21
CA PRO A 33 -8.31 -5.57 14.27
C PRO A 33 -9.69 -5.90 14.84
N VAL A 34 -10.66 -5.02 14.55
CA VAL A 34 -12.08 -5.19 14.92
C VAL A 34 -12.89 -5.74 13.74
N PRO A 35 -14.04 -6.41 13.98
CA PRO A 35 -14.91 -6.89 12.92
C PRO A 35 -15.33 -5.77 11.95
N ARG A 36 -15.28 -6.04 10.64
CA ARG A 36 -15.54 -5.05 9.57
C ARG A 36 -16.83 -4.23 9.75
N PRO A 37 -17.98 -4.81 10.16
CA PRO A 37 -19.22 -4.04 10.32
C PRO A 37 -19.13 -2.93 11.37
N GLN A 38 -18.32 -3.12 12.40
CA GLN A 38 -18.18 -2.18 13.53
C GLN A 38 -16.99 -1.22 13.37
N SER A 39 -16.06 -1.55 12.49
CA SER A 39 -14.78 -0.82 12.33
C SER A 39 -15.00 0.66 12.06
N ASN A 40 -15.91 1.00 11.14
CA ASN A 40 -16.13 2.38 10.73
C ASN A 40 -16.72 3.24 11.86
N ASN A 41 -17.67 2.69 12.61
CA ASN A 41 -18.31 3.39 13.74
C ASN A 41 -17.31 3.63 14.89
N ILE A 42 -16.51 2.59 15.21
CA ILE A 42 -15.49 2.67 16.26
C ILE A 42 -14.43 3.72 15.92
N TRP A 43 -13.97 3.75 14.65
CA TRP A 43 -13.01 4.75 14.18
C TRP A 43 -13.56 6.18 14.21
N GLN A 44 -14.81 6.37 13.80
CA GLN A 44 -15.47 7.69 13.85
C GLN A 44 -15.62 8.16 15.31
N THR A 45 -16.03 7.27 16.21
CA THR A 45 -16.18 7.57 17.63
C THR A 45 -14.83 7.92 18.27
N TYR A 46 -13.79 7.14 17.99
CA TYR A 46 -12.44 7.43 18.46
C TYR A 46 -11.96 8.81 17.97
N LYS A 47 -12.07 9.06 16.67
CA LYS A 47 -11.70 10.34 16.05
C LYS A 47 -12.44 11.52 16.70
N HIS A 48 -13.75 11.40 16.88
CA HIS A 48 -14.58 12.44 17.49
C HIS A 48 -14.10 12.78 18.92
N HIS A 49 -13.86 11.77 19.78
CA HIS A 49 -13.39 12.02 21.14
C HIS A 49 -11.95 12.54 21.19
N THR A 50 -11.11 12.11 20.28
CA THR A 50 -9.77 12.63 20.12
C THR A 50 -9.81 14.12 19.72
N GLU A 51 -10.68 14.52 18.79
CA GLU A 51 -10.87 15.92 18.40
C GLU A 51 -11.36 16.79 19.58
N ILE A 52 -12.32 16.31 20.36
CA ILE A 52 -12.79 17.01 21.57
C ILE A 52 -11.64 17.19 22.57
N PHE A 53 -10.84 16.16 22.80
CA PHE A 53 -9.71 16.25 23.71
C PHE A 53 -8.65 17.26 23.21
N TYR A 54 -8.34 17.28 21.93
CA TYR A 54 -7.43 18.28 21.37
C TYR A 54 -7.99 19.71 21.47
N ASN A 55 -9.27 19.90 21.30
CA ASN A 55 -9.91 21.20 21.53
C ASN A 55 -9.75 21.64 22.99
N PHE A 56 -9.93 20.74 23.96
CA PHE A 56 -9.66 20.98 25.36
C PHE A 56 -8.18 21.37 25.62
N LEU A 57 -7.24 20.68 25.01
CA LEU A 57 -5.81 21.03 25.09
C LEU A 57 -5.50 22.40 24.48
N HIS A 58 -6.18 22.78 23.41
CA HIS A 58 -5.97 24.09 22.77
C HIS A 58 -6.31 25.28 23.66
N LEU A 59 -7.17 25.10 24.68
CA LEU A 59 -7.44 26.10 25.70
C LEU A 59 -6.23 26.33 26.61
N ASN A 60 -5.28 25.39 26.66
CA ASN A 60 -4.05 25.47 27.45
C ASN A 60 -2.84 25.63 26.55
N ARG A 61 -2.33 26.86 26.42
CA ARG A 61 -1.27 27.25 25.48
C ARG A 61 0.01 26.41 25.59
N GLU A 62 0.49 26.19 26.81
CA GLU A 62 1.73 25.44 27.05
C GLU A 62 1.65 23.97 26.59
N LEU A 63 0.49 23.36 26.76
CA LEU A 63 0.27 21.97 26.33
C LEU A 63 0.14 21.83 24.85
N ARG A 64 -0.50 22.78 24.20
CA ARG A 64 -0.58 22.85 22.75
C ARG A 64 0.81 22.88 22.13
N ASP A 65 1.73 23.66 22.70
CA ASP A 65 3.09 23.80 22.18
C ASP A 65 3.89 22.50 22.38
N LEU A 66 3.69 21.80 23.51
CA LEU A 66 4.26 20.46 23.73
C LEU A 66 3.66 19.41 22.76
N ASP A 67 2.37 19.45 22.53
CA ASP A 67 1.72 18.55 21.59
C ASP A 67 2.17 18.78 20.15
N PHE A 68 2.29 20.05 19.74
CA PHE A 68 2.84 20.40 18.42
C PHE A 68 4.25 19.89 18.22
N LYS A 69 5.11 20.01 19.23
CA LYS A 69 6.47 19.50 19.18
C LYS A 69 6.50 17.98 19.05
N HIS A 70 5.72 17.28 19.87
CA HIS A 70 5.63 15.83 19.78
C HIS A 70 5.10 15.36 18.42
N ASN A 71 4.03 15.98 17.92
CA ASN A 71 3.45 15.63 16.62
C ASN A 71 4.44 15.93 15.48
N TYR A 72 5.25 16.97 15.61
CA TYR A 72 6.33 17.26 14.67
C TYR A 72 7.37 16.15 14.63
N GLU A 73 7.86 15.72 15.80
CA GLU A 73 8.86 14.64 15.92
C GLU A 73 8.34 13.32 15.34
N GLU A 74 7.08 12.97 15.62
CA GLU A 74 6.46 11.75 15.06
C GLU A 74 6.27 11.84 13.55
N LYS A 75 5.88 13.01 13.02
CA LYS A 75 5.76 13.21 11.57
C LYS A 75 7.11 13.14 10.86
N ILE A 76 8.16 13.64 11.45
CA ILE A 76 9.54 13.47 10.92
C ILE A 76 9.88 11.99 10.81
N LYS A 77 9.62 11.18 11.85
CA LYS A 77 9.87 9.74 11.80
C LYS A 77 9.11 9.03 10.66
N ILE A 78 7.85 9.42 10.43
CA ILE A 78 7.06 8.88 9.31
C ILE A 78 7.66 9.29 7.97
N ILE A 79 8.12 10.54 7.83
CA ILE A 79 8.78 11.02 6.61
C ILE A 79 10.06 10.23 6.36
N GLU A 80 10.91 10.07 7.35
CA GLU A 80 12.16 9.30 7.26
C GLU A 80 11.88 7.84 6.86
N GLN A 81 10.83 7.24 7.41
CA GLN A 81 10.39 5.90 7.00
C GLN A 81 9.92 5.88 5.55
N ALA A 82 9.14 6.87 5.09
CA ALA A 82 8.70 6.96 3.71
C ALA A 82 9.87 7.19 2.74
N GLU A 83 10.83 8.02 3.11
CA GLU A 83 12.07 8.23 2.36
C GLU A 83 12.88 6.92 2.27
N ALA A 84 13.02 6.18 3.36
CA ALA A 84 13.67 4.87 3.37
C ALA A 84 12.93 3.83 2.51
N LEU A 85 11.59 3.83 2.50
CA LEU A 85 10.79 2.96 1.63
C LEU A 85 11.03 3.25 0.15
N ALA A 86 11.34 4.48 -0.22
CA ALA A 86 11.64 4.84 -1.60
C ALA A 86 12.92 4.16 -2.14
N GLU A 87 13.84 3.73 -1.27
CA GLU A 87 15.08 3.04 -1.63
C GLU A 87 14.94 1.50 -1.64
N ILE A 88 13.85 0.94 -1.11
CA ILE A 88 13.64 -0.51 -1.04
C ILE A 88 13.45 -1.09 -2.45
N PRO A 89 14.19 -2.18 -2.83
CA PRO A 89 14.05 -2.80 -4.16
C PRO A 89 12.65 -3.39 -4.40
N ASP A 90 12.02 -3.97 -3.37
CA ASP A 90 10.66 -4.53 -3.47
C ASP A 90 9.62 -3.42 -3.49
N VAL A 91 9.26 -2.99 -4.70
CA VAL A 91 8.29 -1.93 -4.98
C VAL A 91 6.90 -2.26 -4.46
N LEU A 92 6.50 -3.55 -4.48
CA LEU A 92 5.20 -3.99 -3.99
C LEU A 92 5.10 -3.87 -2.47
N LYS A 93 6.18 -4.22 -1.78
CA LYS A 93 6.30 -4.05 -0.33
C LYS A 93 6.33 -2.57 0.03
N ALA A 94 7.17 -1.78 -0.63
CA ALA A 94 7.26 -0.33 -0.40
C ALA A 94 5.89 0.36 -0.55
N SER A 95 5.11 0.01 -1.58
CA SER A 95 3.77 0.56 -1.80
C SER A 95 2.77 0.16 -0.72
N ARG A 96 2.82 -1.07 -0.21
CA ARG A 96 1.96 -1.52 0.90
C ARG A 96 2.29 -0.81 2.20
N ASP A 97 3.57 -0.71 2.51
CA ASP A 97 4.06 -0.09 3.74
C ASP A 97 3.80 1.44 3.71
N LEU A 98 3.94 2.10 2.55
CA LEU A 98 3.55 3.49 2.36
C LEU A 98 2.06 3.74 2.69
N ASN A 99 1.17 2.83 2.32
CA ASN A 99 -0.26 2.95 2.65
C ASN A 99 -0.51 2.89 4.18
N ILE A 100 0.35 2.20 4.92
CA ILE A 100 0.31 2.20 6.38
C ILE A 100 0.74 3.57 6.91
N LEU A 101 1.83 4.13 6.39
CA LEU A 101 2.31 5.46 6.77
C LEU A 101 1.29 6.57 6.46
N HIS A 102 0.60 6.50 5.33
CA HIS A 102 -0.50 7.42 5.01
C HIS A 102 -1.65 7.35 6.02
N ARG A 103 -2.00 6.17 6.49
CA ARG A 103 -3.04 6.01 7.53
C ARG A 103 -2.59 6.59 8.86
N LEU A 104 -1.36 6.32 9.29
CA LEU A 104 -0.77 6.89 10.50
C LEU A 104 -0.75 8.43 10.43
N TRP A 105 -0.28 8.98 9.31
CA TRP A 105 -0.24 10.42 9.08
C TRP A 105 -1.60 11.08 9.21
N LYS A 106 -2.63 10.45 8.64
CA LYS A 106 -3.99 11.03 8.55
C LYS A 106 -4.80 10.86 9.83
N ASN A 107 -4.67 9.71 10.50
CA ASN A 107 -5.61 9.31 11.54
C ASN A 107 -5.02 9.38 12.95
N ASP A 108 -3.72 9.21 13.09
CA ASP A 108 -3.11 8.97 14.40
C ASP A 108 -2.29 10.14 14.91
N LEU A 109 -1.86 11.03 14.01
CA LEU A 109 -1.06 12.19 14.36
C LEU A 109 -1.89 13.46 14.41
N GLY A 110 -1.68 14.22 15.48
CA GLY A 110 -2.28 15.53 15.66
C GLY A 110 -1.69 16.62 14.76
N PRO A 111 -2.17 17.86 14.91
CA PRO A 111 -1.65 19.02 14.19
C PRO A 111 -0.23 19.38 14.67
N VAL A 112 0.50 20.03 13.79
CA VAL A 112 1.79 20.69 14.10
C VAL A 112 1.65 22.20 14.00
N ALA A 113 2.63 22.95 14.51
CA ALA A 113 2.69 24.40 14.37
C ALA A 113 2.62 24.79 12.87
N LYS A 114 1.97 25.93 12.60
CA LYS A 114 1.66 26.38 11.23
C LYS A 114 2.90 26.48 10.33
N GLU A 115 4.03 26.89 10.94
CA GLU A 115 5.30 27.11 10.27
C GLU A 115 5.88 25.82 9.64
N HIS A 116 5.59 24.66 10.22
CA HIS A 116 6.15 23.37 9.82
C HIS A 116 5.23 22.54 8.92
N ARG A 117 3.95 22.95 8.77
CA ARG A 117 2.95 22.12 8.06
C ARG A 117 3.30 21.87 6.60
N GLU A 118 3.67 22.93 5.91
CA GLU A 118 3.92 22.88 4.46
C GLU A 118 5.21 22.11 4.15
N GLU A 119 6.26 22.34 4.92
CA GLU A 119 7.53 21.64 4.78
C GLU A 119 7.35 20.13 4.98
N LEU A 120 6.74 19.71 6.09
CA LEU A 120 6.51 18.30 6.39
C LEU A 120 5.63 17.63 5.32
N TRP A 121 4.59 18.32 4.88
CA TRP A 121 3.71 17.80 3.83
C TRP A 121 4.44 17.63 2.50
N THR A 122 5.21 18.61 2.10
CA THR A 122 5.99 18.57 0.85
C THR A 122 6.99 17.42 0.85
N ARG A 123 7.73 17.22 1.95
CA ARG A 123 8.67 16.10 2.07
C ARG A 123 7.95 14.74 1.99
N PHE A 124 6.87 14.58 2.75
CA PHE A 124 6.10 13.33 2.74
C PHE A 124 5.50 13.04 1.38
N GLN A 125 4.96 14.08 0.72
CA GLN A 125 4.41 13.97 -0.63
C GLN A 125 5.48 13.60 -1.65
N ALA A 126 6.67 14.19 -1.57
CA ALA A 126 7.77 13.87 -2.47
C ALA A 126 8.20 12.39 -2.36
N ALA A 127 8.39 11.89 -1.13
CA ALA A 127 8.71 10.47 -0.90
C ALA A 127 7.59 9.55 -1.41
N SER A 128 6.33 9.92 -1.16
CA SER A 128 5.16 9.17 -1.65
C SER A 128 5.12 9.11 -3.17
N GLN A 129 5.39 10.22 -3.84
CA GLN A 129 5.38 10.30 -5.30
C GLN A 129 6.46 9.43 -5.94
N LEU A 130 7.66 9.38 -5.34
CA LEU A 130 8.73 8.48 -5.81
C LEU A 130 8.29 7.01 -5.79
N ILE A 131 7.67 6.57 -4.70
CA ILE A 131 7.18 5.18 -4.57
C ILE A 131 6.06 4.91 -5.57
N HIS A 132 5.12 5.85 -5.74
CA HIS A 132 4.03 5.72 -6.72
C HIS A 132 4.55 5.63 -8.16
N ASN A 133 5.54 6.47 -8.53
CA ASN A 133 6.13 6.43 -9.87
C ASN A 133 6.80 5.09 -10.13
N ARG A 134 7.63 4.60 -9.19
CA ARG A 134 8.26 3.28 -9.27
C ARG A 134 7.22 2.15 -9.40
N ARG A 135 6.11 2.27 -8.68
CA ARG A 135 5.01 1.31 -8.77
C ARG A 135 4.37 1.32 -10.16
N GLN A 136 4.11 2.49 -10.73
CA GLN A 136 3.56 2.61 -12.07
C GLN A 136 4.50 2.05 -13.15
N GLU A 137 5.80 2.29 -13.02
CA GLU A 137 6.81 1.73 -13.92
C GLU A 137 6.82 0.21 -13.84
N PHE A 138 6.85 -0.35 -12.63
CA PHE A 138 6.78 -1.79 -12.41
C PHE A 138 5.52 -2.42 -13.02
N ASP A 139 4.36 -1.81 -12.83
CA ASP A 139 3.10 -2.32 -13.39
C ASP A 139 3.11 -2.27 -14.92
N LYS A 140 3.64 -1.19 -15.53
CA LYS A 140 3.80 -1.09 -16.99
C LYS A 140 4.76 -2.14 -17.56
N GLU A 141 5.89 -2.35 -16.92
CA GLU A 141 6.84 -3.38 -17.33
C GLU A 141 6.21 -4.77 -17.24
N TYR A 142 5.48 -5.04 -16.17
CA TYR A 142 4.77 -6.30 -16.00
C TYR A 142 3.70 -6.51 -17.06
N ASP A 143 2.90 -5.49 -17.39
CA ASP A 143 1.90 -5.54 -18.45
C ASP A 143 2.55 -5.77 -19.81
N ASN A 144 3.67 -5.13 -20.12
CA ASN A 144 4.44 -5.34 -21.35
C ASN A 144 4.93 -6.80 -21.46
N ILE A 145 5.43 -7.38 -20.38
CA ILE A 145 5.83 -8.79 -20.32
C ILE A 145 4.65 -9.71 -20.63
N LEU A 146 3.48 -9.43 -20.03
CA LEU A 146 2.27 -10.22 -20.29
C LEU A 146 1.83 -10.14 -21.76
N GLU A 147 1.88 -8.95 -22.36
CA GLU A 147 1.55 -8.76 -23.78
C GLU A 147 2.54 -9.45 -24.71
N ASP A 148 3.84 -9.41 -24.40
CA ASP A 148 4.85 -10.10 -25.21
C ASP A 148 4.72 -11.62 -25.08
N ASN A 149 4.42 -12.12 -23.89
CA ASN A 149 4.08 -13.53 -23.70
C ASN A 149 2.88 -13.95 -24.55
N LEU A 150 1.85 -13.11 -24.61
CA LEU A 150 0.67 -13.36 -25.43
C LEU A 150 1.02 -13.40 -26.92
N LYS A 151 1.82 -12.46 -27.42
CA LYS A 151 2.28 -12.46 -28.83
C LYS A 151 3.07 -13.73 -29.16
N GLN A 152 3.98 -14.14 -28.27
CA GLN A 152 4.76 -15.37 -28.46
C GLN A 152 3.86 -16.59 -28.49
N LYS A 153 2.90 -16.71 -27.58
CA LYS A 153 1.92 -17.82 -27.56
C LYS A 153 1.07 -17.85 -28.82
N ASN A 154 0.58 -16.72 -29.29
CA ASN A 154 -0.19 -16.62 -30.53
C ASN A 154 0.65 -17.07 -31.74
N THR A 155 1.92 -16.66 -31.80
CA THR A 155 2.84 -17.10 -32.87
C THR A 155 2.99 -18.62 -32.88
N ILE A 156 3.11 -19.25 -31.72
CA ILE A 156 3.19 -20.71 -31.63
C ILE A 156 1.88 -21.35 -32.06
N MET A 157 0.74 -20.78 -31.66
CA MET A 157 -0.59 -21.28 -32.06
C MET A 157 -0.78 -21.20 -33.59
N ASP A 158 -0.35 -20.11 -34.22
CA ASP A 158 -0.42 -19.97 -35.70
C ASP A 158 0.46 -21.02 -36.39
N GLN A 159 1.67 -21.26 -35.88
CA GLN A 159 2.56 -22.31 -36.39
C GLN A 159 1.94 -23.71 -36.24
N LEU A 160 1.26 -23.98 -35.12
CA LEU A 160 0.56 -25.25 -34.92
C LEU A 160 -0.67 -25.38 -35.84
N MET A 161 -1.40 -24.27 -36.09
CA MET A 161 -2.51 -24.26 -37.05
C MET A 161 -2.02 -24.51 -38.48
N ASP A 162 -0.87 -23.99 -38.88
CA ASP A 162 -0.30 -24.27 -40.21
C ASP A 162 0.13 -25.72 -40.39
N ILE A 163 0.62 -26.37 -39.32
CA ILE A 163 0.84 -27.82 -39.30
C ILE A 163 -0.48 -28.57 -39.57
N LYS A 164 -1.58 -28.15 -38.96
CA LYS A 164 -2.90 -28.72 -39.13
C LYS A 164 -3.41 -28.59 -40.60
N LYS A 165 -3.12 -27.49 -41.28
CA LYS A 165 -3.48 -27.25 -42.67
C LYS A 165 -2.69 -28.13 -43.64
N ASN A 166 -1.43 -28.44 -43.31
CA ASN A 166 -0.51 -29.19 -44.15
C ASN A 166 -0.22 -30.58 -43.54
N LEU A 167 -1.19 -31.44 -43.48
CA LEU A 167 -1.07 -32.78 -42.89
C LEU A 167 -0.01 -33.64 -43.62
N PRO A 168 0.83 -34.36 -42.88
CA PRO A 168 1.85 -35.24 -43.46
C PRO A 168 1.24 -36.35 -44.31
N LYS A 169 1.92 -36.75 -45.38
CA LYS A 169 1.44 -37.74 -46.33
C LYS A 169 2.03 -39.15 -46.10
N ASN A 170 3.10 -39.25 -45.33
CA ASN A 170 3.79 -40.51 -45.05
C ASN A 170 4.25 -40.63 -43.60
N HIS A 171 4.61 -41.86 -43.19
CA HIS A 171 4.97 -42.17 -41.80
C HIS A 171 6.19 -41.36 -41.28
N ASN A 172 7.20 -41.12 -42.12
CA ASN A 172 8.38 -40.38 -41.73
C ASN A 172 8.07 -38.88 -41.53
N GLU A 173 7.19 -38.29 -42.32
CA GLU A 173 6.73 -36.92 -42.12
C GLU A 173 5.90 -36.81 -40.85
N TRP A 174 5.03 -37.79 -40.56
CA TRP A 174 4.24 -37.85 -39.34
C TRP A 174 5.14 -37.82 -38.09
N ARG A 175 6.19 -38.61 -38.07
CA ARG A 175 7.15 -38.65 -36.96
C ARG A 175 7.81 -37.28 -36.73
N LYS A 176 8.29 -36.64 -37.77
CA LYS A 176 8.88 -35.30 -37.70
C LYS A 176 7.88 -34.26 -37.23
N THR A 177 6.62 -34.36 -37.66
CA THR A 177 5.56 -33.47 -37.24
C THR A 177 5.19 -33.62 -35.77
N ILE A 178 5.16 -34.86 -35.26
CA ILE A 178 4.93 -35.13 -33.83
C ILE A 178 6.10 -34.55 -32.99
N ASP A 179 7.33 -34.73 -33.43
CA ASP A 179 8.48 -34.17 -32.72
C ASP A 179 8.44 -32.63 -32.71
N LEU A 180 8.09 -32.01 -33.84
CA LEU A 180 7.90 -30.56 -33.93
C LEU A 180 6.76 -30.08 -33.03
N PHE A 181 5.62 -30.77 -33.03
CA PHE A 181 4.50 -30.43 -32.16
C PHE A 181 4.87 -30.51 -30.68
N ASN A 182 5.54 -31.57 -30.27
CA ASN A 182 6.01 -31.72 -28.89
C ASN A 182 7.00 -30.62 -28.50
N LYS A 183 7.92 -30.25 -29.38
CA LYS A 183 8.85 -29.13 -29.18
C LYS A 183 8.09 -27.82 -28.98
N LYS A 184 7.13 -27.52 -29.87
CA LYS A 184 6.30 -26.31 -29.79
C LYS A 184 5.41 -26.29 -28.56
N ARG A 185 4.90 -27.43 -28.12
CA ARG A 185 4.15 -27.56 -26.86
C ARG A 185 5.01 -27.19 -25.65
N ILE A 186 6.23 -27.68 -25.59
CA ILE A 186 7.18 -27.36 -24.50
C ILE A 186 7.51 -25.86 -24.52
N GLU A 187 7.76 -25.29 -25.69
CA GLU A 187 8.00 -23.86 -25.88
C GLU A 187 6.81 -23.02 -25.39
N PHE A 188 5.58 -23.37 -25.76
CA PHE A 188 4.35 -22.72 -25.31
C PHE A 188 4.19 -22.78 -23.79
N GLN A 189 4.50 -23.90 -23.17
CA GLN A 189 4.42 -24.08 -21.73
C GLN A 189 5.50 -23.30 -20.96
N SER A 190 6.67 -23.07 -21.58
CA SER A 190 7.75 -22.30 -20.98
C SER A 190 7.50 -20.78 -20.99
N ILE A 191 6.64 -20.29 -21.88
CA ILE A 191 6.20 -18.91 -21.92
C ILE A 191 5.35 -18.62 -20.68
N GLY A 192 5.64 -17.51 -19.98
CA GLY A 192 4.99 -17.13 -18.75
C GLY A 192 3.47 -16.84 -18.86
N GLN A 193 2.95 -16.14 -17.88
CA GLN A 193 1.54 -15.75 -17.81
C GLN A 193 1.20 -14.74 -18.92
N VAL A 194 -0.10 -14.70 -19.27
CA VAL A 194 -0.69 -13.74 -20.23
C VAL A 194 -1.72 -12.85 -19.52
N PRO A 195 -2.18 -11.74 -20.12
CA PRO A 195 -3.20 -10.89 -19.55
C PRO A 195 -4.46 -11.67 -19.18
N LYS A 196 -5.01 -11.43 -17.98
CA LYS A 196 -6.20 -12.17 -17.47
C LYS A 196 -7.43 -12.09 -18.36
N SER A 197 -7.58 -10.99 -19.12
CA SER A 197 -8.68 -10.80 -20.08
C SER A 197 -8.68 -11.83 -21.20
N GLN A 198 -7.52 -12.42 -21.50
CA GLN A 198 -7.35 -13.38 -22.61
C GLN A 198 -6.95 -14.78 -22.14
N SER A 199 -6.76 -15.00 -20.84
CA SER A 199 -6.39 -16.32 -20.31
C SER A 199 -7.50 -17.38 -20.41
N LYS A 200 -8.74 -16.99 -20.74
CA LYS A 200 -9.89 -17.90 -20.90
C LYS A 200 -10.10 -18.38 -22.34
N SER A 201 -9.35 -17.86 -23.30
CA SER A 201 -9.46 -18.24 -24.72
C SER A 201 -8.26 -19.05 -25.23
N SER A 202 -7.38 -19.48 -24.35
CA SER A 202 -6.17 -20.27 -24.69
C SER A 202 -6.30 -21.71 -24.21
#